data_ea356d122a75e35d682f214a74b695f6
#
_entry.id   ea356d122a75e35d682f214a74b695f6
#
_cell.length_a   1.000
_cell.length_b   1.000
_cell.length_c   1.000
_cell.angle_alpha   90.00
_cell.angle_beta   90.00
_cell.angle_gamma   90.00
#
_symmetry.space_group_name_H-M   'P 1'
#
loop_
_entity.id
_entity.type
_entity.pdbx_description
1 polymer ?
#
loop_
_entity_poly.entity_id
_entity_poly.type
_entity_poly.pdbx_seq_one_letter_code
_entity_poly.pdbx_strand_id
1 'polypeptide(L)'
;MRIGVALLLLGCAVAQAASLEFVRDGVVVRRLDEATLTRTCGVRTIEVDDPYYEARKRYRACPLTAVLAAGFDAPADRLGAEDVLFRALDGYVKPAALERVREDGGFVAFRELDRPSGFAPMGRRGLDPGPFYVVWTKPEQHDPHRYPWPYQLAAIELASIRTKFPHTVPEGLATTDAGWHGYDIFRTECVACHSMNGEGGTVGPDLNVQRSIVEYRPADQVKSYVRNPATFRYGNMPSHEHLSSADLDALVAYFHAMKDRKHDPGGRP
;
A
#
# COMPACT_ATOMS: atom_id res chain seq x y z
N MET A 1 -36.04 -44.84 -32.15
CA MET A 1 -35.07 -44.67 -31.06
C MET A 1 -34.05 -43.63 -31.55
N ARG A 2 -34.23 -42.37 -31.12
CA ARG A 2 -33.34 -41.25 -31.54
C ARG A 2 -32.34 -41.01 -30.42
N ILE A 3 -31.06 -41.25 -30.68
CA ILE A 3 -29.94 -41.03 -29.77
C ILE A 3 -29.53 -39.56 -29.94
N GLY A 4 -29.87 -38.75 -28.92
CA GLY A 4 -29.38 -37.36 -28.87
C GLY A 4 -27.93 -37.33 -28.35
N VAL A 5 -27.02 -36.86 -29.18
CA VAL A 5 -25.62 -36.57 -28.77
C VAL A 5 -25.62 -35.21 -28.08
N ALA A 6 -25.41 -35.20 -26.75
CA ALA A 6 -25.16 -33.99 -26.01
C ALA A 6 -23.70 -33.54 -26.19
N LEU A 7 -23.54 -32.44 -26.89
CA LEU A 7 -22.21 -31.78 -27.04
C LEU A 7 -21.88 -31.02 -25.76
N LEU A 8 -20.99 -31.56 -24.92
CA LEU A 8 -20.40 -30.85 -23.77
C LEU A 8 -19.41 -29.83 -24.29
N LEU A 9 -19.78 -28.55 -24.29
CA LEU A 9 -18.87 -27.44 -24.47
C LEU A 9 -18.05 -27.27 -23.20
N LEU A 10 -16.82 -27.80 -23.18
CA LEU A 10 -15.83 -27.43 -22.17
C LEU A 10 -15.42 -25.96 -22.41
N GLY A 11 -15.99 -25.06 -21.64
CA GLY A 11 -15.52 -23.69 -21.55
C GLY A 11 -14.13 -23.67 -20.89
N CYS A 12 -13.05 -23.52 -21.67
CA CYS A 12 -11.75 -23.14 -21.12
C CYS A 12 -11.89 -21.75 -20.49
N ALA A 13 -11.99 -21.67 -19.17
CA ALA A 13 -11.77 -20.44 -18.45
C ALA A 13 -10.27 -20.06 -18.66
N VAL A 14 -10.02 -19.12 -19.55
CA VAL A 14 -8.69 -18.51 -19.70
C VAL A 14 -8.46 -17.74 -18.41
N ALA A 15 -7.61 -18.24 -17.54
CA ALA A 15 -7.14 -17.50 -16.37
C ALA A 15 -6.52 -16.19 -16.88
N GLN A 16 -7.17 -15.08 -16.60
CA GLN A 16 -6.68 -13.76 -17.02
C GLN A 16 -5.35 -13.52 -16.29
N ALA A 17 -4.27 -13.33 -17.03
CA ALA A 17 -2.97 -13.05 -16.46
C ALA A 17 -3.07 -11.77 -15.61
N ALA A 18 -2.51 -11.82 -14.40
CA ALA A 18 -2.47 -10.67 -13.52
C ALA A 18 -1.77 -9.49 -14.20
N SER A 19 -2.36 -8.31 -14.11
CA SER A 19 -1.82 -7.07 -14.68
C SER A 19 -1.61 -6.03 -13.59
N LEU A 20 -0.53 -5.26 -13.73
CA LEU A 20 -0.26 -4.09 -12.92
C LEU A 20 -0.90 -2.87 -13.58
N GLU A 21 -1.77 -2.18 -12.84
CA GLU A 21 -2.42 -0.96 -13.31
C GLU A 21 -1.55 0.27 -13.01
N PHE A 22 -1.53 1.20 -13.95
CA PHE A 22 -0.91 2.52 -13.78
C PHE A 22 -2.00 3.58 -13.82
N VAL A 23 -2.05 4.37 -12.76
CA VAL A 23 -3.14 5.32 -12.52
C VAL A 23 -2.56 6.73 -12.40
N ARG A 24 -3.20 7.70 -13.03
CA ARG A 24 -2.90 9.13 -12.87
C ARG A 24 -4.20 9.87 -12.59
N ASP A 25 -4.23 10.61 -11.51
CA ASP A 25 -5.40 11.40 -11.08
C ASP A 25 -6.70 10.56 -11.06
N GLY A 26 -6.61 9.33 -10.55
CA GLY A 26 -7.72 8.39 -10.45
C GLY A 26 -8.10 7.67 -11.75
N VAL A 27 -7.45 7.98 -12.88
CA VAL A 27 -7.72 7.35 -14.18
C VAL A 27 -6.65 6.31 -14.49
N VAL A 28 -7.07 5.09 -14.85
CA VAL A 28 -6.14 4.05 -15.34
C VAL A 28 -5.64 4.45 -16.71
N VAL A 29 -4.35 4.80 -16.78
CA VAL A 29 -3.69 5.20 -18.04
C VAL A 29 -3.08 4.02 -18.78
N ARG A 30 -2.74 2.94 -18.06
CA ARG A 30 -2.15 1.72 -18.65
C ARG A 30 -2.36 0.49 -17.77
N ARG A 31 -2.39 -0.69 -18.40
CA ARG A 31 -2.29 -2.00 -17.75
C ARG A 31 -1.18 -2.79 -18.41
N LEU A 32 -0.28 -3.36 -17.61
CA LEU A 32 0.81 -4.20 -18.10
C LEU A 32 0.80 -5.53 -17.35
N ASP A 33 0.71 -6.62 -18.10
CA ASP A 33 0.94 -7.95 -17.57
C ASP A 33 2.44 -8.25 -17.38
N GLU A 34 2.76 -9.31 -16.67
CA GLU A 34 4.14 -9.74 -16.42
C GLU A 34 4.92 -9.90 -17.73
N ALA A 35 4.30 -10.51 -18.76
CA ALA A 35 4.95 -10.77 -20.03
C ALA A 35 5.33 -9.45 -20.76
N THR A 36 4.49 -8.44 -20.68
CA THR A 36 4.75 -7.12 -21.28
C THR A 36 5.81 -6.36 -20.48
N LEU A 37 5.69 -6.35 -19.14
CA LEU A 37 6.69 -5.73 -18.27
C LEU A 37 8.08 -6.32 -18.50
N THR A 38 8.20 -7.65 -18.54
CA THR A 38 9.50 -8.34 -18.71
C THR A 38 10.17 -8.07 -20.03
N ARG A 39 9.42 -7.72 -21.08
CA ARG A 39 9.99 -7.31 -22.37
C ARG A 39 10.55 -5.89 -22.38
N THR A 40 10.07 -5.02 -21.52
CA THR A 40 10.36 -3.58 -21.57
C THR A 40 11.22 -3.07 -20.42
N CYS A 41 11.22 -3.73 -19.28
CA CYS A 41 11.81 -3.21 -18.04
C CYS A 41 13.28 -3.59 -17.79
N GLY A 42 13.90 -4.44 -18.63
CA GLY A 42 15.25 -4.95 -18.36
C GLY A 42 15.29 -5.85 -17.10
N VAL A 43 14.60 -7.01 -17.19
CA VAL A 43 14.52 -8.01 -16.11
C VAL A 43 15.88 -8.38 -15.55
N ARG A 44 15.99 -8.43 -14.24
CA ARG A 44 17.19 -8.86 -13.48
C ARG A 44 16.86 -9.98 -12.52
N THR A 45 17.88 -10.77 -12.20
CA THR A 45 17.92 -11.57 -10.99
C THR A 45 18.51 -10.71 -9.89
N ILE A 46 17.81 -10.57 -8.78
CA ILE A 46 18.24 -9.82 -7.62
C ILE A 46 18.25 -10.71 -6.38
N GLU A 47 19.08 -10.34 -5.42
CA GLU A 47 19.14 -10.96 -4.10
C GLU A 47 18.92 -9.89 -3.05
N VAL A 48 18.03 -10.15 -2.08
CA VAL A 48 17.64 -9.20 -1.05
C VAL A 48 17.54 -9.90 0.30
N ASP A 49 17.87 -9.21 1.39
CA ASP A 49 17.51 -9.60 2.74
C ASP A 49 16.09 -9.10 3.00
N ASP A 50 15.10 -9.97 2.81
CA ASP A 50 13.69 -9.61 2.83
C ASP A 50 13.17 -9.51 4.26
N PRO A 51 12.69 -8.33 4.71
CA PRO A 51 12.30 -8.10 6.11
C PRO A 51 11.02 -8.85 6.50
N TYR A 52 10.15 -9.21 5.55
CA TYR A 52 8.92 -9.93 5.85
C TYR A 52 9.10 -11.45 5.88
N TYR A 53 10.10 -11.96 5.15
CA TYR A 53 10.52 -13.35 5.24
C TYR A 53 11.59 -13.57 6.33
N GLU A 54 12.21 -12.48 6.83
CA GLU A 54 13.37 -12.54 7.73
C GLU A 54 14.49 -13.43 7.16
N ALA A 55 14.66 -13.40 5.84
CA ALA A 55 15.55 -14.31 5.11
C ALA A 55 16.04 -13.68 3.80
N ARG A 56 17.19 -14.18 3.36
CA ARG A 56 17.72 -13.85 2.05
C ARG A 56 16.89 -14.54 0.97
N LYS A 57 16.43 -13.74 -0.02
CA LYS A 57 15.56 -14.18 -1.11
C LYS A 57 16.15 -13.79 -2.46
N ARG A 58 15.84 -14.59 -3.48
CA ARG A 58 16.24 -14.34 -4.87
C ARG A 58 15.00 -14.19 -5.75
N TYR A 59 14.91 -13.05 -6.45
CA TYR A 59 13.74 -12.75 -7.27
C TYR A 59 14.12 -12.48 -8.73
N ARG A 60 13.19 -12.81 -9.64
CA ARG A 60 13.11 -12.16 -10.95
C ARG A 60 12.32 -10.87 -10.79
N ALA A 61 12.93 -9.77 -11.19
CA ALA A 61 12.39 -8.45 -10.93
C ALA A 61 12.75 -7.44 -12.01
N CYS A 62 11.96 -6.38 -12.10
CA CYS A 62 12.19 -5.22 -12.93
C CYS A 62 12.63 -4.04 -12.06
N PRO A 63 13.62 -3.22 -12.45
CA PRO A 63 13.88 -1.97 -11.76
C PRO A 63 12.61 -1.12 -11.65
N LEU A 64 12.30 -0.62 -10.45
CA LEU A 64 11.06 0.13 -10.20
C LEU A 64 10.95 1.36 -11.11
N THR A 65 12.05 2.07 -11.34
CA THR A 65 12.11 3.21 -12.28
C THR A 65 11.76 2.82 -13.71
N ALA A 66 12.19 1.63 -14.16
CA ALA A 66 11.84 1.12 -15.50
C ALA A 66 10.36 0.68 -15.58
N VAL A 67 9.81 0.13 -14.49
CA VAL A 67 8.38 -0.18 -14.40
C VAL A 67 7.54 1.09 -14.47
N LEU A 68 7.93 2.14 -13.75
CA LEU A 68 7.26 3.45 -13.82
C LEU A 68 7.33 4.03 -15.23
N ALA A 69 8.51 3.98 -15.87
CA ALA A 69 8.67 4.49 -17.23
C ALA A 69 7.80 3.75 -18.23
N ALA A 70 7.73 2.42 -18.14
CA ALA A 70 6.88 1.60 -19.01
C ALA A 70 5.38 1.87 -18.78
N GLY A 71 4.99 2.09 -17.52
CA GLY A 71 3.61 2.31 -17.13
C GLY A 71 3.08 3.68 -17.48
N PHE A 72 3.87 4.73 -17.29
CA PHE A 72 3.46 6.11 -17.49
C PHE A 72 3.94 6.73 -18.81
N ASP A 73 4.64 5.96 -19.63
CA ASP A 73 5.19 6.40 -20.93
C ASP A 73 6.09 7.64 -20.81
N ALA A 74 6.82 7.74 -19.73
CA ALA A 74 7.73 8.84 -19.45
C ALA A 74 8.84 8.38 -18.49
N PRO A 75 10.08 8.88 -18.64
CA PRO A 75 11.15 8.62 -17.69
C PRO A 75 10.74 8.99 -16.26
N ALA A 76 11.17 8.19 -15.27
CA ALA A 76 10.77 8.37 -13.88
C ALA A 76 11.08 9.76 -13.32
N ASP A 77 12.15 10.42 -13.81
CA ASP A 77 12.54 11.79 -13.44
C ASP A 77 11.62 12.89 -14.01
N ARG A 78 10.73 12.55 -14.95
CA ARG A 78 9.78 13.47 -15.59
C ARG A 78 8.31 13.23 -15.20
N LEU A 79 8.05 12.40 -14.22
CA LEU A 79 6.66 12.00 -13.87
C LEU A 79 5.91 13.07 -13.09
N GLY A 80 6.23 14.25 -12.91
CA GLY A 80 5.47 15.41 -12.42
C GLY A 80 4.42 15.14 -11.32
N ALA A 81 4.77 14.34 -10.30
CA ALA A 81 3.92 14.05 -9.14
C ALA A 81 4.75 14.19 -7.85
N GLU A 82 4.07 14.38 -6.71
CA GLU A 82 4.74 14.43 -5.39
C GLU A 82 4.90 13.03 -4.82
N ASP A 83 3.85 12.21 -4.94
CA ASP A 83 3.77 10.90 -4.33
C ASP A 83 3.45 9.81 -5.36
N VAL A 84 3.83 8.59 -4.97
CA VAL A 84 3.38 7.33 -5.57
C VAL A 84 2.55 6.60 -4.53
N LEU A 85 1.34 6.17 -4.91
CA LEU A 85 0.55 5.27 -4.10
C LEU A 85 0.65 3.86 -4.67
N PHE A 86 1.17 2.96 -3.88
CA PHE A 86 1.14 1.53 -4.15
C PHE A 86 -0.16 0.93 -3.61
N ARG A 87 -0.97 0.32 -4.48
CA ARG A 87 -2.24 -0.32 -4.12
C ARG A 87 -2.11 -1.82 -4.22
N ALA A 88 -2.48 -2.51 -3.17
CA ALA A 88 -2.54 -3.96 -3.14
C ALA A 88 -3.97 -4.49 -3.40
N LEU A 89 -4.07 -5.77 -3.70
CA LEU A 89 -5.36 -6.46 -3.96
C LEU A 89 -6.30 -6.46 -2.76
N ASP A 90 -5.75 -6.43 -1.54
CA ASP A 90 -6.51 -6.46 -0.29
C ASP A 90 -7.03 -5.08 0.16
N GLY A 91 -6.73 -4.02 -0.61
CA GLY A 91 -7.12 -2.66 -0.30
C GLY A 91 -6.06 -1.85 0.50
N TYR A 92 -4.87 -2.43 0.72
CA TYR A 92 -3.74 -1.68 1.26
C TYR A 92 -3.29 -0.59 0.28
N VAL A 93 -3.06 0.63 0.77
CA VAL A 93 -2.66 1.79 -0.05
C VAL A 93 -1.47 2.49 0.60
N LYS A 94 -0.25 2.15 0.23
CA LYS A 94 0.96 2.77 0.81
C LYS A 94 1.47 3.92 -0.05
N PRO A 95 1.46 5.16 0.46
CA PRO A 95 2.13 6.28 -0.18
C PRO A 95 3.64 6.22 0.02
N ALA A 96 4.37 6.72 -0.97
CA ALA A 96 5.79 7.01 -0.88
C ALA A 96 6.10 8.27 -1.69
N ALA A 97 7.03 9.11 -1.22
CA ALA A 97 7.50 10.24 -2.00
C ALA A 97 8.10 9.73 -3.33
N LEU A 98 7.72 10.34 -4.45
CA LEU A 98 8.22 9.93 -5.77
C LEU A 98 9.75 10.07 -5.86
N GLU A 99 10.33 11.06 -5.17
CA GLU A 99 11.78 11.22 -5.08
C GLU A 99 12.45 9.95 -4.56
N ARG A 100 11.90 9.35 -3.50
CA ARG A 100 12.41 8.10 -2.91
C ARG A 100 12.22 6.90 -3.84
N VAL A 101 11.09 6.84 -4.52
CA VAL A 101 10.80 5.76 -5.47
C VAL A 101 11.73 5.79 -6.70
N ARG A 102 12.32 6.94 -6.99
CA ARG A 102 13.35 7.11 -8.05
C ARG A 102 14.74 6.65 -7.65
N GLU A 103 15.00 6.44 -6.37
CA GLU A 103 16.31 5.98 -5.92
C GLU A 103 16.63 4.59 -6.49
N ASP A 104 17.90 4.36 -6.78
CA ASP A 104 18.39 3.05 -7.17
C ASP A 104 18.17 2.03 -6.05
N GLY A 105 17.87 0.79 -6.42
CA GLY A 105 17.70 -0.32 -5.47
C GLY A 105 16.27 -0.77 -5.31
N GLY A 106 15.28 -0.01 -5.79
CA GLY A 106 13.88 -0.44 -5.86
C GLY A 106 13.59 -1.35 -7.06
N PHE A 107 12.84 -2.42 -6.82
CA PHE A 107 12.43 -3.38 -7.85
C PHE A 107 10.97 -3.81 -7.66
N VAL A 108 10.34 -4.20 -8.76
CA VAL A 108 9.08 -4.94 -8.74
C VAL A 108 9.39 -6.39 -9.08
N ALA A 109 9.31 -7.26 -8.07
CA ALA A 109 9.47 -8.70 -8.22
C ALA A 109 8.14 -9.33 -8.67
N PHE A 110 8.22 -10.38 -9.48
CA PHE A 110 7.07 -11.13 -9.98
C PHE A 110 7.24 -12.65 -9.82
N ARG A 111 8.43 -13.10 -9.42
CA ARG A 111 8.69 -14.51 -9.12
C ARG A 111 9.91 -14.70 -8.23
N GLU A 112 9.80 -15.61 -7.28
CA GLU A 112 10.93 -16.14 -6.52
C GLU A 112 11.66 -17.21 -7.36
N LEU A 113 13.01 -17.15 -7.41
CA LEU A 113 13.80 -18.07 -8.28
C LEU A 113 13.79 -19.51 -7.79
N ASP A 114 13.72 -19.70 -6.49
CA ASP A 114 13.80 -21.01 -5.87
C ASP A 114 12.44 -21.76 -5.89
N ARG A 115 11.48 -21.24 -6.68
CA ARG A 115 10.16 -21.84 -6.87
C ARG A 115 9.81 -21.99 -8.36
N PRO A 116 9.02 -23.02 -8.70
CA PRO A 116 8.58 -23.22 -10.09
C PRO A 116 7.69 -22.07 -10.59
N SER A 117 6.92 -21.44 -9.69
CA SER A 117 6.06 -20.29 -10.01
C SER A 117 5.79 -19.46 -8.75
N GLY A 118 5.48 -18.16 -8.92
CA GLY A 118 5.05 -17.25 -7.87
C GLY A 118 6.08 -17.07 -6.76
N PHE A 119 5.60 -16.98 -5.54
CA PHE A 119 6.36 -16.71 -4.33
C PHE A 119 6.11 -17.78 -3.26
N ALA A 120 7.01 -17.90 -2.29
CA ALA A 120 6.75 -18.67 -1.09
C ALA A 120 5.65 -17.99 -0.25
N PRO A 121 4.83 -18.76 0.48
CA PRO A 121 3.90 -18.18 1.43
C PRO A 121 4.62 -17.34 2.47
N MET A 122 4.08 -16.15 2.78
CA MET A 122 4.65 -15.16 3.69
C MET A 122 3.94 -15.18 5.04
N GLY A 123 4.71 -15.04 6.12
CA GLY A 123 4.20 -14.92 7.48
C GLY A 123 3.44 -16.15 7.98
N ARG A 124 2.90 -16.07 9.20
CA ARG A 124 2.20 -17.19 9.88
C ARG A 124 0.92 -17.65 9.18
N ARG A 125 0.32 -16.78 8.35
CA ARG A 125 -0.93 -17.06 7.63
C ARG A 125 -0.71 -17.70 6.27
N GLY A 126 0.52 -17.84 5.82
CA GLY A 126 0.82 -18.39 4.51
C GLY A 126 0.33 -17.52 3.37
N LEU A 127 0.39 -16.20 3.49
CA LEU A 127 -0.11 -15.25 2.52
C LEU A 127 0.75 -15.29 1.24
N ASP A 128 0.11 -15.36 0.06
CA ASP A 128 0.81 -15.24 -1.22
C ASP A 128 1.10 -13.75 -1.52
N PRO A 129 2.36 -13.32 -1.63
CA PRO A 129 2.70 -11.94 -1.95
C PRO A 129 2.54 -11.57 -3.42
N GLY A 130 2.23 -12.53 -4.29
CA GLY A 130 1.99 -12.28 -5.72
C GLY A 130 0.71 -11.48 -6.02
N PRO A 131 0.53 -11.01 -7.25
CA PRO A 131 1.37 -11.26 -8.44
C PRO A 131 2.65 -10.41 -8.52
N PHE A 132 2.66 -9.23 -7.90
CA PHE A 132 3.79 -8.31 -7.89
C PHE A 132 4.13 -7.88 -6.48
N TYR A 133 5.42 -7.70 -6.22
CA TYR A 133 5.94 -7.35 -4.90
C TYR A 133 7.06 -6.31 -5.05
N VAL A 134 6.93 -5.17 -4.39
CA VAL A 134 8.00 -4.16 -4.37
C VAL A 134 9.02 -4.57 -3.32
N VAL A 135 10.29 -4.60 -3.73
CA VAL A 135 11.42 -4.98 -2.88
C VAL A 135 12.58 -4.00 -3.07
N TRP A 136 13.47 -3.93 -2.07
CA TRP A 136 14.61 -3.00 -2.08
C TRP A 136 15.90 -3.76 -1.78
N THR A 137 16.97 -3.42 -2.50
CA THR A 137 18.21 -4.21 -2.47
C THR A 137 19.30 -3.64 -1.57
N LYS A 138 19.23 -2.37 -1.20
CA LYS A 138 20.27 -1.72 -0.41
C LYS A 138 19.95 -1.82 1.09
N PRO A 139 20.95 -2.07 1.98
CA PRO A 139 20.73 -2.20 3.41
C PRO A 139 19.98 -1.02 4.05
N GLU A 140 20.27 0.20 3.63
CA GLU A 140 19.59 1.41 4.10
C GLU A 140 18.12 1.53 3.66
N GLN A 141 17.70 0.66 2.74
CA GLN A 141 16.34 0.59 2.20
C GLN A 141 15.51 -0.55 2.81
N HIS A 142 16.03 -1.25 3.80
CA HIS A 142 15.32 -2.36 4.45
C HIS A 142 14.31 -1.89 5.51
N ASP A 143 14.24 -0.60 5.84
CA ASP A 143 13.23 -0.04 6.73
C ASP A 143 11.90 0.15 5.98
N PRO A 144 10.85 -0.68 6.24
CA PRO A 144 9.57 -0.59 5.53
C PRO A 144 8.78 0.69 5.80
N HIS A 145 9.12 1.45 6.85
CA HIS A 145 8.50 2.74 7.13
C HIS A 145 8.99 3.81 6.16
N ARG A 146 10.25 3.72 5.75
CA ARG A 146 10.88 4.68 4.83
C ARG A 146 10.82 4.22 3.37
N TYR A 147 11.00 2.92 3.13
CA TYR A 147 10.97 2.29 1.82
C TYR A 147 9.89 1.21 1.85
N PRO A 148 8.69 1.47 1.30
CA PRO A 148 7.60 0.52 1.40
C PRO A 148 7.84 -0.74 0.57
N TRP A 149 7.45 -1.88 1.13
CA TRP A 149 7.53 -3.21 0.52
C TRP A 149 6.11 -3.77 0.26
N PRO A 150 5.26 -3.11 -0.51
CA PRO A 150 3.91 -3.59 -0.77
C PRO A 150 3.96 -4.89 -1.59
N TYR A 151 3.34 -5.91 -1.06
CA TYR A 151 3.06 -7.17 -1.74
C TYR A 151 1.63 -7.19 -2.27
N GLN A 152 1.26 -8.20 -3.08
CA GLN A 152 -0.02 -8.24 -3.80
C GLN A 152 -0.29 -6.95 -4.59
N LEU A 153 0.77 -6.34 -5.11
CA LEU A 153 0.67 -5.07 -5.81
C LEU A 153 -0.24 -5.21 -7.03
N ALA A 154 -1.29 -4.39 -7.07
CA ALA A 154 -2.28 -4.35 -8.14
C ALA A 154 -2.19 -3.07 -8.97
N ALA A 155 -1.83 -1.94 -8.35
CA ALA A 155 -1.72 -0.67 -9.05
C ALA A 155 -0.61 0.23 -8.48
N ILE A 156 -0.07 1.08 -9.36
CA ILE A 156 0.81 2.21 -9.02
C ILE A 156 0.12 3.47 -9.50
N GLU A 157 -0.17 4.39 -8.57
CA GLU A 157 -0.84 5.67 -8.87
C GLU A 157 0.10 6.84 -8.61
N LEU A 158 0.21 7.75 -9.57
CA LEU A 158 0.85 9.05 -9.38
C LEU A 158 -0.20 10.05 -8.87
N ALA A 159 0.02 10.60 -7.68
CA ALA A 159 -0.87 11.56 -7.05
C ALA A 159 -0.13 12.39 -6.00
N SER A 160 -0.81 13.41 -5.47
CA SER A 160 -0.50 13.98 -4.16
C SER A 160 -1.50 13.41 -3.13
N ILE A 161 -1.02 12.96 -1.98
CA ILE A 161 -1.88 12.47 -0.91
C ILE A 161 -2.93 13.51 -0.52
N ARG A 162 -2.54 14.77 -0.44
CA ARG A 162 -3.46 15.87 -0.10
C ARG A 162 -4.57 16.04 -1.12
N THR A 163 -4.25 15.91 -2.40
CA THR A 163 -5.24 16.00 -3.48
C THR A 163 -6.09 14.73 -3.58
N LYS A 164 -5.48 13.57 -3.33
CA LYS A 164 -6.17 12.28 -3.42
C LYS A 164 -7.12 12.03 -2.26
N PHE A 165 -6.74 12.47 -1.07
CA PHE A 165 -7.46 12.27 0.18
C PHE A 165 -7.71 13.61 0.90
N PRO A 166 -8.44 14.56 0.27
CA PRO A 166 -8.61 15.92 0.79
C PRO A 166 -9.30 15.94 2.15
N HIS A 167 -10.22 15.01 2.40
CA HIS A 167 -10.97 14.95 3.65
C HIS A 167 -10.18 14.31 4.82
N THR A 168 -8.91 13.91 4.58
CA THR A 168 -7.99 13.51 5.65
C THR A 168 -7.21 14.69 6.21
N VAL A 169 -7.18 15.83 5.49
CA VAL A 169 -6.39 17.01 5.86
C VAL A 169 -7.09 17.76 6.98
N PRO A 170 -6.41 18.13 8.08
CA PRO A 170 -7.01 18.88 9.18
C PRO A 170 -7.07 20.38 8.85
N GLU A 171 -7.78 20.75 7.80
CA GLU A 171 -7.89 22.12 7.33
C GLU A 171 -8.44 23.05 8.42
N GLY A 172 -7.96 24.30 8.42
CA GLY A 172 -8.39 25.33 9.38
C GLY A 172 -7.74 25.24 10.76
N LEU A 173 -6.84 24.26 11.02
CA LEU A 173 -5.98 24.29 12.19
C LEU A 173 -4.89 25.36 12.03
N ALA A 174 -4.50 25.98 13.15
CA ALA A 174 -3.31 26.82 13.17
C ALA A 174 -2.07 25.99 12.76
N THR A 175 -1.14 26.59 12.03
CA THR A 175 0.06 25.89 11.52
C THR A 175 0.95 25.32 12.62
N THR A 176 0.82 25.84 13.86
CA THR A 176 1.54 25.38 15.05
C THR A 176 0.78 24.31 15.84
N ASP A 177 -0.42 23.90 15.39
CA ASP A 177 -1.22 22.89 16.08
C ASP A 177 -0.60 21.50 15.94
N ALA A 178 -0.53 20.76 17.04
CA ALA A 178 0.00 19.41 17.08
C ALA A 178 -0.74 18.44 16.12
N GLY A 179 -1.99 18.73 15.78
CA GLY A 179 -2.76 17.96 14.80
C GLY A 179 -2.12 17.87 13.42
N TRP A 180 -1.28 18.84 13.01
CA TRP A 180 -0.52 18.74 11.77
C TRP A 180 0.58 17.69 11.83
N HIS A 181 1.30 17.62 12.93
CA HIS A 181 2.27 16.54 13.14
C HIS A 181 1.57 15.16 13.20
N GLY A 182 0.42 15.10 13.87
CA GLY A 182 -0.41 13.89 13.88
C GLY A 182 -0.92 13.49 12.49
N TYR A 183 -1.26 14.45 11.64
CA TYR A 183 -1.60 14.19 10.23
C TYR A 183 -0.40 13.61 9.45
N ASP A 184 0.81 14.14 9.66
CA ASP A 184 2.00 13.60 9.02
C ASP A 184 2.28 12.16 9.43
N ILE A 185 2.05 11.81 10.70
CA ILE A 185 2.12 10.43 11.18
C ILE A 185 1.01 9.57 10.55
N PHE A 186 -0.23 10.06 10.53
CA PHE A 186 -1.34 9.32 9.92
C PHE A 186 -1.07 8.98 8.46
N ARG A 187 -0.63 9.95 7.65
CA ARG A 187 -0.38 9.75 6.22
C ARG A 187 0.82 8.84 5.93
N THR A 188 1.78 8.71 6.84
CA THR A 188 2.95 7.85 6.66
C THR A 188 2.76 6.45 7.25
N GLU A 189 2.12 6.33 8.40
CA GLU A 189 2.03 5.10 9.16
C GLU A 189 0.66 4.43 9.10
N CYS A 190 -0.42 5.19 8.98
CA CYS A 190 -1.78 4.68 9.22
C CYS A 190 -2.62 4.56 7.95
N VAL A 191 -2.51 5.52 7.02
CA VAL A 191 -3.36 5.62 5.82
C VAL A 191 -3.25 4.41 4.90
N ALA A 192 -2.16 3.66 4.98
CA ALA A 192 -1.96 2.44 4.21
C ALA A 192 -3.05 1.39 4.49
N CYS A 193 -3.49 1.30 5.73
CA CYS A 193 -4.48 0.32 6.18
C CYS A 193 -5.81 0.95 6.57
N HIS A 194 -5.79 2.18 7.10
CA HIS A 194 -6.97 2.86 7.63
C HIS A 194 -7.43 3.98 6.71
N SER A 195 -8.74 4.19 6.68
CA SER A 195 -9.32 5.41 6.14
C SER A 195 -9.59 6.45 7.24
N MET A 196 -9.74 7.68 6.79
CA MET A 196 -10.22 8.83 7.52
C MET A 196 -11.28 9.49 6.65
N ASN A 197 -12.53 9.57 7.10
CA ASN A 197 -13.63 10.11 6.30
C ASN A 197 -13.87 9.36 4.97
N GLY A 198 -13.68 8.04 4.96
CA GLY A 198 -13.82 7.20 3.78
C GLY A 198 -12.62 7.22 2.83
N GLU A 199 -11.58 7.99 3.14
CA GLU A 199 -10.40 8.15 2.28
C GLU A 199 -9.17 7.48 2.90
N GLY A 200 -8.48 6.61 2.14
CA GLY A 200 -7.32 5.84 2.57
C GLY A 200 -7.44 4.35 2.27
N GLY A 201 -6.74 3.53 3.06
CA GLY A 201 -6.77 2.07 2.99
C GLY A 201 -8.02 1.49 3.64
N THR A 202 -8.38 0.27 3.23
CA THR A 202 -9.59 -0.44 3.68
C THR A 202 -9.30 -1.74 4.42
N VAL A 203 -8.04 -2.02 4.75
CA VAL A 203 -7.62 -3.20 5.53
C VAL A 203 -8.06 -3.08 6.99
N GLY A 204 -7.96 -1.88 7.55
CA GLY A 204 -8.46 -1.53 8.87
C GLY A 204 -9.76 -0.71 8.78
N PRO A 205 -10.41 -0.45 9.92
CA PRO A 205 -11.59 0.40 9.96
C PRO A 205 -11.27 1.86 9.64
N ASP A 206 -12.30 2.61 9.19
CA ASP A 206 -12.26 4.07 9.20
C ASP A 206 -12.11 4.59 10.65
N LEU A 207 -11.30 5.63 10.83
CA LEU A 207 -10.98 6.17 12.15
C LEU A 207 -11.83 7.38 12.56
N ASN A 208 -12.72 7.86 11.67
CA ASN A 208 -13.54 9.05 11.95
C ASN A 208 -15.04 8.86 11.70
N VAL A 209 -15.44 8.16 10.63
CA VAL A 209 -16.85 7.93 10.32
C VAL A 209 -17.21 6.45 10.55
N GLN A 210 -18.42 6.17 11.06
CA GLN A 210 -19.46 7.11 11.51
C GLN A 210 -19.13 7.79 12.86
N ARG A 211 -18.30 7.13 13.70
CA ARG A 211 -17.84 7.63 14.99
C ARG A 211 -16.33 7.66 15.01
N SER A 212 -15.77 8.81 15.38
CA SER A 212 -14.33 8.93 15.54
C SER A 212 -13.82 7.99 16.64
N ILE A 213 -12.63 7.42 16.43
CA ILE A 213 -11.97 6.56 17.42
C ILE A 213 -11.91 7.21 18.81
N VAL A 214 -11.73 8.52 18.86
CA VAL A 214 -11.65 9.30 20.12
C VAL A 214 -13.02 9.59 20.74
N GLU A 215 -14.14 9.25 20.10
CA GLU A 215 -15.49 9.36 20.67
C GLU A 215 -15.88 8.13 21.50
N TYR A 216 -15.17 7.01 21.35
CA TYR A 216 -15.51 5.77 22.06
C TYR A 216 -14.30 5.05 22.67
N ARG A 217 -13.09 5.55 22.49
CA ARG A 217 -11.86 5.03 23.09
C ARG A 217 -11.14 6.14 23.84
N PRO A 218 -10.71 5.91 25.09
CA PRO A 218 -9.84 6.83 25.81
C PRO A 218 -8.50 7.01 25.09
N ALA A 219 -7.94 8.21 25.12
CA ALA A 219 -6.69 8.55 24.46
C ALA A 219 -5.54 7.58 24.81
N ASP A 220 -5.39 7.23 26.10
CA ASP A 220 -4.33 6.33 26.54
C ASP A 220 -4.51 4.90 26.01
N GLN A 221 -5.76 4.46 25.85
CA GLN A 221 -6.04 3.18 25.21
C GLN A 221 -5.67 3.21 23.71
N VAL A 222 -5.98 4.31 23.00
CA VAL A 222 -5.60 4.48 21.59
C VAL A 222 -4.07 4.44 21.45
N LYS A 223 -3.36 5.23 22.26
CA LYS A 223 -1.89 5.29 22.26
C LYS A 223 -1.25 3.91 22.54
N SER A 224 -1.73 3.23 23.57
CA SER A 224 -1.23 1.90 23.94
C SER A 224 -1.51 0.87 22.85
N TYR A 225 -2.70 0.92 22.23
CA TYR A 225 -3.06 0.02 21.15
C TYR A 225 -2.21 0.27 19.88
N VAL A 226 -2.00 1.53 19.50
CA VAL A 226 -1.13 1.87 18.34
C VAL A 226 0.30 1.40 18.60
N ARG A 227 0.82 1.60 19.80
CA ARG A 227 2.18 1.19 20.16
C ARG A 227 2.38 -0.32 20.03
N ASN A 228 1.49 -1.13 20.61
CA ASN A 228 1.59 -2.58 20.57
C ASN A 228 0.20 -3.25 20.60
N PRO A 229 -0.46 -3.41 19.43
CA PRO A 229 -1.80 -4.00 19.36
C PRO A 229 -1.87 -5.46 19.82
N ALA A 230 -0.76 -6.20 19.72
CA ALA A 230 -0.71 -7.61 20.09
C ALA A 230 -0.95 -7.84 21.60
N THR A 231 -0.71 -6.84 22.43
CA THR A 231 -1.00 -6.91 23.88
C THR A 231 -2.51 -6.87 24.19
N PHE A 232 -3.35 -6.45 23.25
CA PHE A 232 -4.80 -6.36 23.41
C PHE A 232 -5.54 -7.52 22.75
N ARG A 233 -5.12 -7.89 21.55
CA ARG A 233 -5.74 -8.98 20.78
C ARG A 233 -4.85 -9.43 19.63
N TYR A 234 -5.07 -10.65 19.17
CA TYR A 234 -4.50 -11.09 17.90
C TYR A 234 -5.13 -10.32 16.74
N GLY A 235 -4.29 -9.79 15.88
CA GLY A 235 -4.71 -8.98 14.74
C GLY A 235 -3.58 -8.81 13.74
N ASN A 236 -3.85 -8.04 12.67
CA ASN A 236 -2.87 -7.76 11.61
C ASN A 236 -2.25 -6.37 11.71
N MET A 237 -2.76 -5.53 12.61
CA MET A 237 -2.19 -4.21 12.81
C MET A 237 -0.75 -4.38 13.34
N PRO A 238 0.27 -3.82 12.65
CA PRO A 238 1.65 -3.87 13.14
C PRO A 238 1.82 -3.02 14.40
N SER A 239 2.86 -3.29 15.18
CA SER A 239 3.26 -2.40 16.27
C SER A 239 3.95 -1.15 15.71
N HIS A 240 3.77 -0.03 16.40
CA HIS A 240 4.42 1.24 16.09
C HIS A 240 5.26 1.69 17.30
N GLU A 241 6.09 0.78 17.80
CA GLU A 241 6.93 1.02 19.00
C GLU A 241 8.00 2.09 18.78
N HIS A 242 8.32 2.37 17.50
CA HIS A 242 9.23 3.44 17.09
C HIS A 242 8.66 4.85 17.30
N LEU A 243 7.33 4.99 17.42
CA LEU A 243 6.70 6.27 17.69
C LEU A 243 6.94 6.70 19.13
N SER A 244 7.42 7.92 19.32
CA SER A 244 7.59 8.52 20.64
C SER A 244 6.25 8.81 21.32
N SER A 245 6.26 9.11 22.60
CA SER A 245 5.04 9.54 23.30
C SER A 245 4.48 10.84 22.73
N ALA A 246 5.36 11.76 22.30
CA ALA A 246 4.94 13.02 21.67
C ALA A 246 4.28 12.78 20.30
N ASP A 247 4.77 11.80 19.51
CA ASP A 247 4.15 11.41 18.25
C ASP A 247 2.74 10.83 18.47
N LEU A 248 2.59 9.98 19.47
CA LEU A 248 1.28 9.40 19.82
C LEU A 248 0.30 10.46 20.35
N ASP A 249 0.79 11.47 21.11
CA ASP A 249 -0.02 12.60 21.55
C ASP A 249 -0.46 13.46 20.35
N ALA A 250 0.44 13.73 19.42
CA ALA A 250 0.12 14.44 18.18
C ALA A 250 -0.90 13.68 17.32
N LEU A 251 -0.75 12.36 17.20
CA LEU A 251 -1.72 11.51 16.48
C LEU A 251 -3.11 11.58 17.11
N VAL A 252 -3.21 11.55 18.44
CA VAL A 252 -4.48 11.73 19.15
C VAL A 252 -5.05 13.14 18.95
N ALA A 253 -4.20 14.18 18.97
CA ALA A 253 -4.63 15.55 18.64
C ALA A 253 -5.22 15.65 17.22
N TYR A 254 -4.60 14.98 16.26
CA TYR A 254 -5.15 14.88 14.91
C TYR A 254 -6.52 14.21 14.90
N PHE A 255 -6.71 13.08 15.58
CA PHE A 255 -8.03 12.43 15.65
C PHE A 255 -9.09 13.31 16.29
N HIS A 256 -8.73 14.09 17.32
CA HIS A 256 -9.64 15.08 17.91
C HIS A 256 -9.99 16.20 16.93
N ALA A 257 -9.03 16.69 16.15
CA ALA A 257 -9.28 17.69 15.12
C ALA A 257 -10.20 17.15 14.03
N MET A 258 -10.01 15.91 13.60
CA MET A 258 -10.82 15.27 12.55
C MET A 258 -12.21 14.88 13.04
N LYS A 259 -12.41 14.61 14.31
CA LYS A 259 -13.73 14.35 14.90
C LYS A 259 -14.76 15.42 14.55
N ASP A 260 -14.35 16.67 14.50
CA ASP A 260 -15.20 17.81 14.20
C ASP A 260 -15.23 18.16 12.67
N ARG A 261 -14.54 17.35 11.84
CA ARG A 261 -14.41 17.48 10.38
C ARG A 261 -14.88 16.23 9.65
N LYS A 262 -16.01 15.67 10.09
CA LYS A 262 -16.56 14.46 9.49
C LYS A 262 -17.03 14.72 8.08
N HIS A 263 -16.60 13.84 7.17
CA HIS A 263 -17.11 13.70 5.82
C HIS A 263 -17.45 12.23 5.61
N ASP A 264 -18.74 11.90 5.50
CA ASP A 264 -19.21 10.53 5.27
C ASP A 264 -19.77 10.41 3.86
N PRO A 265 -18.99 9.89 2.88
CA PRO A 265 -19.44 9.75 1.48
C PRO A 265 -20.58 8.72 1.33
N GLY A 266 -20.77 7.85 2.34
CA GLY A 266 -21.84 6.87 2.39
C GLY A 266 -23.00 7.25 3.31
N GLY A 267 -23.01 8.51 3.79
CA GLY A 267 -23.91 8.98 4.84
C GLY A 267 -25.33 8.49 4.70
N ARG A 268 -25.71 7.56 5.58
CA ARG A 268 -27.13 7.30 5.84
C ARG A 268 -27.58 8.36 6.83
N PRO A 269 -28.73 9.02 6.56
CA PRO A 269 -29.31 10.01 7.44
C PRO A 269 -29.57 9.47 8.83
#